data_1f18a0c380492ffa6c7f9865f34ee838
#
_entry.id   1f18a0c380492ffa6c7f9865f34ee838
#
_cell.length_a   1.000
_cell.length_b   1.000
_cell.length_c   1.000
_cell.angle_alpha   90.00
_cell.angle_beta   90.00
_cell.angle_gamma   90.00
#
_symmetry.space_group_name_H-M   'P 1'
#
loop_
_entity.id
_entity.type
_entity.pdbx_description
1 polymer ?
#
loop_
_entity_poly.entity_id
_entity_poly.type
_entity_poly.pdbx_seq_one_letter_code
_entity_poly.pdbx_strand_id
1 'polypeptide(L)'
;MEKRFVEIFTGLKRDYGYADPQSAYKDPSTGKLKIEHFWAKKPVTEQDYENHLKGIKPIGIQPCDDEGMAKFGAIDIDSKAYDQFDTRKYLEIIDKNKIPVIPVKSKSGGLHLYVF
;
A
#
# COMPACT_ATOMS: atom_id res chain seq x y z
N MET A 1 -3.07 -8.63 -16.93
CA MET A 1 -3.05 -7.51 -15.97
C MET A 1 -2.26 -7.88 -14.70
N GLU A 2 -2.51 -9.04 -14.16
CA GLU A 2 -1.88 -9.53 -12.92
C GLU A 2 -0.36 -9.66 -13.00
N LYS A 3 0.19 -10.21 -14.10
CA LYS A 3 1.64 -10.35 -14.28
C LYS A 3 2.39 -9.03 -14.17
N ARG A 4 1.88 -7.96 -14.80
CA ARG A 4 2.50 -6.65 -14.75
C ARG A 4 2.43 -6.04 -13.34
N PHE A 5 1.35 -6.29 -12.60
CA PHE A 5 1.23 -5.85 -11.21
C PHE A 5 2.29 -6.53 -10.33
N VAL A 6 2.47 -7.84 -10.47
CA VAL A 6 3.51 -8.61 -9.76
C VAL A 6 4.91 -8.11 -10.10
N GLU A 7 5.20 -7.84 -11.38
CA GLU A 7 6.50 -7.34 -11.83
C GLU A 7 6.84 -5.98 -11.23
N ILE A 8 5.86 -5.10 -11.10
CA ILE A 8 6.02 -3.74 -10.56
C ILE A 8 6.13 -3.76 -9.04
N PHE A 9 5.20 -4.45 -8.36
CA PHE A 9 5.13 -4.49 -6.90
C PHE A 9 5.84 -5.71 -6.31
N THR A 10 7.03 -6.02 -6.80
CA THR A 10 7.91 -7.02 -6.22
C THR A 10 9.02 -6.35 -5.40
N GLY A 11 9.43 -6.98 -4.32
CA GLY A 11 10.49 -6.49 -3.44
C GLY A 11 11.13 -7.66 -2.69
N LEU A 12 11.08 -7.62 -1.36
CA LEU A 12 11.60 -8.70 -0.53
C LEU A 12 10.89 -10.01 -0.86
N LYS A 13 11.67 -11.06 -1.17
CA LYS A 13 11.13 -12.34 -1.64
C LYS A 13 10.91 -13.36 -0.54
N ARG A 14 11.68 -13.28 0.55
CA ARG A 14 11.69 -14.30 1.61
C ARG A 14 10.52 -14.20 2.59
N ASP A 15 9.88 -13.04 2.69
CA ASP A 15 8.71 -12.84 3.53
C ASP A 15 7.82 -11.70 3.03
N TYR A 16 6.60 -11.64 3.50
CA TYR A 16 5.66 -10.57 3.20
C TYR A 16 4.67 -10.37 4.35
N GLY A 17 4.12 -9.18 4.47
CA GLY A 17 3.02 -8.88 5.37
C GLY A 17 1.67 -9.27 4.78
N TYR A 18 0.71 -9.62 5.63
CA TYR A 18 -0.68 -9.76 5.23
C TYR A 18 -1.62 -9.35 6.38
N ALA A 19 -2.85 -9.03 6.02
CA ALA A 19 -3.91 -8.77 6.98
C ALA A 19 -5.00 -9.85 6.85
N ASP A 20 -5.63 -10.19 7.98
CA ASP A 20 -6.79 -11.09 8.00
C ASP A 20 -8.08 -10.26 8.10
N PRO A 21 -8.87 -10.16 7.01
CA PRO A 21 -10.13 -9.42 7.05
C PRO A 21 -11.14 -9.99 8.05
N GLN A 22 -11.06 -11.28 8.39
CA GLN A 22 -11.95 -11.92 9.37
C GLN A 22 -11.63 -11.52 10.81
N SER A 23 -10.40 -11.04 11.06
CA SER A 23 -9.99 -10.51 12.37
C SER A 23 -10.49 -9.08 12.63
N ALA A 24 -11.22 -8.50 11.70
CA ALA A 24 -11.67 -7.11 11.81
C ALA A 24 -12.56 -6.89 13.04
N TYR A 25 -12.17 -5.93 13.88
CA TYR A 25 -12.95 -5.51 15.04
C TYR A 25 -12.98 -3.99 15.17
N LYS A 26 -14.03 -3.51 15.83
CA LYS A 26 -14.16 -2.09 16.13
C LYS A 26 -13.49 -1.79 17.47
N ASP A 27 -12.44 -0.98 17.45
CA ASP A 27 -11.77 -0.55 18.66
C ASP A 27 -12.73 0.27 19.54
N PRO A 28 -13.04 -0.18 20.76
CA PRO A 28 -14.03 0.48 21.61
C PRO A 28 -13.57 1.88 22.08
N SER A 29 -12.26 2.14 22.12
CA SER A 29 -11.72 3.43 22.57
C SER A 29 -11.72 4.49 21.48
N THR A 30 -11.54 4.09 20.21
CA THR A 30 -11.41 5.01 19.07
C THR A 30 -12.56 4.93 18.07
N GLY A 31 -13.38 3.90 18.16
CA GLY A 31 -14.45 3.60 17.19
C GLY A 31 -13.95 3.19 15.81
N LYS A 32 -12.62 3.04 15.63
CA LYS A 32 -12.02 2.68 14.36
C LYS A 32 -12.04 1.17 14.13
N LEU A 33 -12.24 0.79 12.86
CA LEU A 33 -12.06 -0.60 12.46
C LEU A 33 -10.56 -0.93 12.45
N LYS A 34 -10.18 -1.93 13.21
CA LYS A 34 -8.83 -2.52 13.24
C LYS A 34 -8.85 -3.91 12.65
N ILE A 35 -7.78 -4.28 12.00
CA ILE A 35 -7.54 -5.59 11.40
C ILE A 35 -6.17 -6.06 11.89
N GLU A 36 -6.05 -7.34 12.24
CA GLU A 36 -4.76 -7.91 12.63
C GLU A 36 -3.84 -8.09 11.42
N HIS A 37 -2.56 -7.76 11.63
CA HIS A 37 -1.50 -7.85 10.63
C HIS A 37 -0.50 -8.93 11.05
N PHE A 38 -0.05 -9.72 10.09
CA PHE A 38 0.85 -10.84 10.28
C PHE A 38 2.01 -10.79 9.30
N TRP A 39 3.10 -11.48 9.63
CA TRP A 39 4.21 -11.74 8.73
C TRP A 39 4.23 -13.21 8.33
N ALA A 40 4.16 -13.48 7.03
CA ALA A 40 4.40 -14.77 6.46
C ALA A 40 5.90 -14.92 6.17
N LYS A 41 6.58 -15.81 6.90
CA LYS A 41 8.00 -16.11 6.69
C LYS A 41 8.17 -17.12 5.55
N LYS A 42 7.68 -16.77 4.38
CA LYS A 42 7.74 -17.55 3.14
C LYS A 42 7.61 -16.61 1.95
N PRO A 43 8.07 -17.01 0.77
CA PRO A 43 7.91 -16.21 -0.44
C PRO A 43 6.44 -15.93 -0.74
N VAL A 44 6.15 -14.71 -1.20
CA VAL A 44 4.86 -14.35 -1.76
C VAL A 44 4.65 -15.10 -3.09
N THR A 45 3.46 -15.59 -3.32
CA THR A 45 3.09 -16.35 -4.53
C THR A 45 2.21 -15.51 -5.47
N GLU A 46 2.10 -15.92 -6.72
CA GLU A 46 1.15 -15.30 -7.67
C GLU A 46 -0.29 -15.38 -7.13
N GLN A 47 -0.65 -16.47 -6.45
CA GLN A 47 -1.97 -16.61 -5.83
C GLN A 47 -2.21 -15.59 -4.70
N ASP A 48 -1.18 -15.22 -3.94
CA ASP A 48 -1.30 -14.17 -2.92
C ASP A 48 -1.60 -12.82 -3.56
N TYR A 49 -0.93 -12.47 -4.67
CA TYR A 49 -1.23 -11.26 -5.43
C TYR A 49 -2.65 -11.29 -6.04
N GLU A 50 -3.06 -12.42 -6.59
CA GLU A 50 -4.42 -12.59 -7.13
C GLU A 50 -5.48 -12.38 -6.05
N ASN A 51 -5.29 -12.99 -4.88
CA ASN A 51 -6.20 -12.82 -3.74
C ASN A 51 -6.23 -11.36 -3.24
N HIS A 52 -5.10 -10.66 -3.29
CA HIS A 52 -5.04 -9.24 -2.97
C HIS A 52 -5.85 -8.39 -3.94
N LEU A 53 -5.67 -8.60 -5.23
CA LEU A 53 -6.40 -7.86 -6.28
C LEU A 53 -7.91 -8.14 -6.26
N LYS A 54 -8.30 -9.34 -5.84
CA LYS A 54 -9.71 -9.71 -5.62
C LYS A 54 -10.29 -9.20 -4.29
N GLY A 55 -9.48 -8.56 -3.45
CA GLY A 55 -9.91 -8.09 -2.13
C GLY A 55 -10.12 -9.18 -1.09
N ILE A 56 -9.65 -10.41 -1.36
CA ILE A 56 -9.82 -11.56 -0.47
C ILE A 56 -8.83 -11.49 0.68
N LYS A 57 -7.56 -11.18 0.39
CA LYS A 57 -6.47 -11.15 1.37
C LYS A 57 -5.52 -9.99 1.08
N PRO A 58 -5.59 -8.89 1.83
CA PRO A 58 -4.61 -7.82 1.68
C PRO A 58 -3.20 -8.30 1.98
N ILE A 59 -2.24 -7.94 1.12
CA ILE A 59 -0.82 -8.22 1.33
C ILE A 59 -0.02 -6.93 1.37
N GLY A 60 1.12 -6.94 2.05
CA GLY A 60 2.09 -5.87 2.10
C GLY A 60 3.44 -6.39 1.64
N ILE A 61 3.99 -5.76 0.61
CA ILE A 61 5.33 -6.08 0.09
C ILE A 61 6.31 -5.05 0.62
N GLN A 62 7.42 -5.51 1.18
CA GLN A 62 8.54 -4.65 1.52
C GLN A 62 9.29 -4.30 0.24
N PRO A 63 9.36 -3.02 -0.15
CA PRO A 63 9.93 -2.63 -1.44
C PRO A 63 11.39 -3.01 -1.62
N CYS A 64 12.18 -2.96 -0.54
CA CYS A 64 13.61 -3.24 -0.55
C CYS A 64 13.86 -4.75 -0.44
N ASP A 65 14.63 -5.30 -1.37
CA ASP A 65 15.08 -6.68 -1.34
C ASP A 65 16.31 -6.89 -0.43
N ASP A 66 16.81 -8.14 -0.33
CA ASP A 66 17.97 -8.48 0.51
C ASP A 66 19.29 -7.83 0.03
N GLU A 67 19.34 -7.33 -1.20
CA GLU A 67 20.49 -6.62 -1.79
C GLU A 67 20.41 -5.11 -1.60
N GLY A 68 19.35 -4.61 -0.97
CA GLY A 68 19.10 -3.18 -0.77
C GLY A 68 18.54 -2.45 -1.99
N MET A 69 18.03 -3.21 -2.98
CA MET A 69 17.45 -2.66 -4.20
C MET A 69 15.92 -2.59 -4.09
N ALA A 70 15.33 -1.57 -4.69
CA ALA A 70 13.88 -1.40 -4.74
C ALA A 70 13.42 -1.06 -6.16
N LYS A 71 12.32 -1.66 -6.60
CA LYS A 71 11.68 -1.35 -7.89
C LYS A 71 10.62 -0.27 -7.77
N PHE A 72 10.11 -0.06 -6.58
CA PHE A 72 9.13 0.98 -6.29
C PHE A 72 9.35 1.56 -4.90
N GLY A 73 8.86 2.77 -4.69
CA GLY A 73 8.75 3.41 -3.39
C GLY A 73 7.34 3.95 -3.19
N ALA A 74 6.97 4.21 -1.96
CA ALA A 74 5.70 4.83 -1.63
C ALA A 74 5.89 5.92 -0.59
N ILE A 75 5.22 7.05 -0.81
CA ILE A 75 5.12 8.16 0.16
C ILE A 75 3.67 8.18 0.63
N ASP A 76 3.46 8.10 1.93
CA ASP A 76 2.13 8.21 2.53
C ASP A 76 1.88 9.63 3.01
N ILE A 77 0.80 10.24 2.51
CA ILE A 77 0.31 11.53 2.96
C ILE A 77 -0.99 11.31 3.72
N ASP A 78 -0.89 11.32 5.05
CA ASP A 78 -2.06 11.16 5.92
C ASP A 78 -2.87 12.46 5.96
N SER A 79 -4.13 12.39 5.55
CA SER A 79 -5.04 13.53 5.56
C SER A 79 -5.26 14.15 6.95
N LYS A 80 -5.04 13.39 8.01
CA LYS A 80 -5.20 13.84 9.41
C LYS A 80 -3.98 14.58 9.96
N ALA A 81 -2.82 14.42 9.30
CA ALA A 81 -1.58 15.07 9.71
C ALA A 81 -1.50 16.53 9.27
N TYR A 82 -2.41 16.96 8.41
CA TYR A 82 -2.39 18.30 7.81
C TYR A 82 -3.73 19.00 7.98
N ASP A 83 -3.70 20.24 8.49
CA ASP A 83 -4.87 21.11 8.48
C ASP A 83 -5.28 21.42 7.03
N GLN A 84 -6.59 21.34 6.75
CA GLN A 84 -7.14 21.63 5.43
C GLN A 84 -6.55 20.77 4.29
N PHE A 85 -6.38 19.46 4.54
CA PHE A 85 -5.95 18.53 3.50
C PHE A 85 -6.92 18.54 2.30
N ASP A 86 -6.39 18.88 1.14
CA ASP A 86 -7.13 18.91 -0.12
C ASP A 86 -6.44 18.06 -1.18
N THR A 87 -7.01 16.88 -1.45
CA THR A 87 -6.51 15.95 -2.47
C THR A 87 -6.36 16.62 -3.84
N ARG A 88 -7.32 17.46 -4.25
CA ARG A 88 -7.29 18.13 -5.55
C ARG A 88 -6.08 19.05 -5.68
N LYS A 89 -5.77 19.80 -4.64
CA LYS A 89 -4.61 20.68 -4.62
C LYS A 89 -3.29 19.91 -4.76
N TYR A 90 -3.16 18.75 -4.12
CA TYR A 90 -1.98 17.88 -4.30
C TYR A 90 -1.86 17.36 -5.74
N LEU A 91 -2.97 16.91 -6.33
CA LEU A 91 -2.99 16.45 -7.72
C LEU A 91 -2.61 17.56 -8.71
N GLU A 92 -3.09 18.79 -8.51
CA GLU A 92 -2.73 19.95 -9.30
C GLU A 92 -1.22 20.28 -9.20
N ILE A 93 -0.64 20.20 -8.01
CA ILE A 93 0.80 20.40 -7.79
C ILE A 93 1.62 19.35 -8.53
N ILE A 94 1.23 18.07 -8.42
CA ILE A 94 1.89 16.95 -9.08
C ILE A 94 1.87 17.14 -10.59
N ASP A 95 0.71 17.45 -11.16
CA ASP A 95 0.54 17.63 -12.60
C ASP A 95 1.30 18.87 -13.12
N LYS A 96 1.12 20.03 -12.48
CA LYS A 96 1.78 21.29 -12.85
C LYS A 96 3.30 21.19 -12.85
N ASN A 97 3.87 20.48 -11.86
CA ASN A 97 5.32 20.34 -11.73
C ASN A 97 5.85 19.07 -12.38
N LYS A 98 5.01 18.28 -13.05
CA LYS A 98 5.35 17.01 -13.70
C LYS A 98 6.14 16.09 -12.78
N ILE A 99 5.68 15.98 -11.52
CA ILE A 99 6.33 15.13 -10.53
C ILE A 99 6.11 13.66 -10.92
N PRO A 100 7.17 12.84 -11.06
CA PRO A 100 7.07 11.48 -11.59
C PRO A 100 6.54 10.49 -10.52
N VAL A 101 5.32 10.69 -10.06
CA VAL A 101 4.65 9.83 -9.09
C VAL A 101 3.27 9.43 -9.58
N ILE A 102 2.79 8.27 -9.14
CA ILE A 102 1.42 7.83 -9.37
C ILE A 102 0.62 8.03 -8.08
N PRO A 103 -0.30 9.00 -8.02
CA PRO A 103 -1.12 9.22 -6.85
C PRO A 103 -2.28 8.22 -6.78
N VAL A 104 -2.47 7.61 -5.62
CA VAL A 104 -3.57 6.69 -5.31
C VAL A 104 -4.25 7.16 -4.03
N LYS A 105 -5.57 7.27 -4.04
CA LYS A 105 -6.34 7.65 -2.85
C LYS A 105 -6.23 6.56 -1.79
N SER A 106 -5.83 6.93 -0.58
CA SER A 106 -5.78 6.00 0.54
C SER A 106 -7.17 5.75 1.13
N LYS A 107 -7.32 4.64 1.86
CA LYS A 107 -8.57 4.27 2.55
C LYS A 107 -9.04 5.33 3.55
N SER A 108 -8.12 6.03 4.19
CA SER A 108 -8.40 7.08 5.19
C SER A 108 -8.66 8.47 4.59
N GLY A 109 -8.64 8.60 3.26
CA GLY A 109 -8.86 9.86 2.55
C GLY A 109 -7.61 10.67 2.23
N GLY A 110 -6.43 10.16 2.58
CA GLY A 110 -5.12 10.70 2.17
C GLY A 110 -4.69 10.22 0.79
N LEU A 111 -3.39 10.32 0.50
CA LEU A 111 -2.77 9.88 -0.75
C LEU A 111 -1.57 8.97 -0.49
N HIS A 112 -1.47 7.91 -1.27
CA HIS A 112 -0.22 7.20 -1.49
C HIS A 112 0.39 7.66 -2.81
N LEU A 113 1.63 8.08 -2.81
CA LEU A 113 2.37 8.47 -4.01
C LEU A 113 3.39 7.37 -4.32
N TYR A 114 3.18 6.64 -5.40
CA TYR A 114 4.10 5.60 -5.85
C TYR A 114 5.14 6.16 -6.81
N VAL A 115 6.38 5.75 -6.59
CA VAL A 115 7.56 6.07 -7.42
C VAL A 115 8.09 4.76 -7.99
N PHE A 116 8.43 4.73 -9.29
CA PHE A 116 8.97 3.56 -9.99
C PHE A 116 10.30 3.89 -10.65
#